data_7f30307b030a77b3ef7123969162f298
#
_entry.id   7f30307b030a77b3ef7123969162f298
#
_cell.length_a   1.000
_cell.length_b   1.000
_cell.length_c   1.000
_cell.angle_alpha   90.00
_cell.angle_beta   90.00
_cell.angle_gamma   90.00
#
_symmetry.space_group_name_H-M   'P 1'
#
loop_
_entity.id
_entity.type
_entity.pdbx_description
1 polymer ?
#
loop_
_entity_poly.entity_id
_entity_poly.type
_entity_poly.pdbx_seq_one_letter_code
_entity_poly.pdbx_strand_id
1 'polypeptide(L)'
;MLTLLTAGHAGTILAATPGVNHLTDNPSDRQHMLGHDQRIILIDAGHGGIDGGTSHGTILEKDITLAISRRLFLLLRSDGFDAILNRTGDYAPSDENLWLRSKSRHLRDLAQRKELAETLPANVVVSIHINWAKSPSKHGPLVLYRQEGRSFLLARLIQDQLNGLYGMKNDPRQGKPFYLLNKITATTVIVEAGFVSSPADREKLCTPKGQEEIAEAVANGIAAYLMEV
;
A
#
# COMPACT_ATOMS: atom_id res chain seq x y z
N MET A 1 -86.97 1.70 -14.06
CA MET A 1 -87.18 0.44 -14.76
C MET A 1 -85.87 -0.29 -14.81
N LEU A 2 -85.81 -1.29 -14.01
CA LEU A 2 -85.08 -2.53 -14.00
C LEU A 2 -83.54 -2.54 -14.12
N THR A 3 -82.98 -2.80 -13.00
CA THR A 3 -81.66 -3.32 -12.63
C THR A 3 -81.32 -4.62 -13.32
N LEU A 4 -80.09 -4.83 -13.66
CA LEU A 4 -79.44 -6.16 -13.62
C LEU A 4 -77.96 -6.01 -13.17
N LEU A 5 -77.65 -6.60 -12.01
CA LEU A 5 -76.31 -6.84 -11.51
C LEU A 5 -75.72 -8.04 -12.29
N THR A 6 -74.47 -7.92 -12.68
CA THR A 6 -73.63 -9.10 -12.96
C THR A 6 -72.37 -9.04 -12.13
N ALA A 7 -72.18 -10.05 -11.29
CA ALA A 7 -71.02 -10.26 -10.46
C ALA A 7 -69.87 -10.74 -11.32
N GLY A 8 -68.75 -9.99 -11.33
CA GLY A 8 -67.47 -10.40 -11.92
C GLY A 8 -66.57 -10.99 -10.84
N HIS A 9 -66.16 -12.24 -11.01
CA HIS A 9 -65.20 -12.93 -10.15
C HIS A 9 -63.81 -12.25 -10.24
N ALA A 10 -63.32 -11.78 -9.13
CA ALA A 10 -61.93 -11.33 -8.98
C ALA A 10 -61.03 -12.59 -8.82
N GLY A 11 -60.32 -12.93 -9.87
CA GLY A 11 -59.26 -13.93 -9.80
C GLY A 11 -58.02 -13.33 -9.13
N THR A 12 -57.70 -13.82 -7.94
CA THR A 12 -56.46 -13.43 -7.22
C THR A 12 -55.27 -14.09 -7.93
N ILE A 13 -54.46 -13.28 -8.57
CA ILE A 13 -53.15 -13.71 -9.10
C ILE A 13 -52.18 -13.70 -7.92
N LEU A 14 -51.82 -14.90 -7.42
CA LEU A 14 -50.68 -15.05 -6.49
C LEU A 14 -49.40 -14.75 -7.30
N ALA A 15 -48.78 -13.60 -7.05
CA ALA A 15 -47.43 -13.35 -7.48
C ALA A 15 -46.45 -14.23 -6.69
N ALA A 16 -45.80 -15.16 -7.38
CA ALA A 16 -44.72 -15.96 -6.80
C ALA A 16 -43.53 -15.02 -6.53
N THR A 17 -43.18 -14.79 -5.28
CA THR A 17 -41.92 -14.16 -4.88
C THR A 17 -40.78 -15.10 -5.27
N PRO A 18 -39.68 -14.59 -5.93
CA PRO A 18 -38.51 -15.40 -6.15
C PRO A 18 -37.91 -15.78 -4.80
N GLY A 19 -37.72 -17.08 -4.59
CA GLY A 19 -37.14 -17.63 -3.37
C GLY A 19 -35.77 -16.98 -3.12
N VAL A 20 -35.63 -16.32 -1.99
CA VAL A 20 -34.36 -15.98 -1.40
C VAL A 20 -33.68 -17.31 -1.09
N ASN A 21 -32.69 -17.71 -1.88
CA ASN A 21 -31.81 -18.82 -1.53
C ASN A 21 -31.18 -18.47 -0.17
N HIS A 22 -31.64 -19.14 0.87
CA HIS A 22 -30.94 -19.25 2.14
C HIS A 22 -29.58 -19.91 1.81
N LEU A 23 -28.54 -19.09 1.65
CA LEU A 23 -27.15 -19.54 1.78
C LEU A 23 -27.11 -20.17 3.19
N THR A 24 -26.90 -21.46 3.23
CA THR A 24 -26.75 -22.21 4.48
C THR A 24 -25.60 -21.59 5.25
N ASP A 25 -25.93 -21.03 6.42
CA ASP A 25 -24.98 -20.48 7.38
C ASP A 25 -24.18 -21.62 8.02
N ASN A 26 -23.37 -22.29 7.20
CA ASN A 26 -22.51 -23.36 7.69
C ASN A 26 -21.27 -22.69 8.34
N PRO A 27 -21.01 -22.93 9.63
CA PRO A 27 -19.84 -22.39 10.32
C PRO A 27 -18.51 -22.72 9.63
N SER A 28 -18.42 -23.83 8.89
CA SER A 28 -17.26 -24.21 8.10
C SER A 28 -17.08 -23.31 6.88
N ASP A 29 -18.15 -22.79 6.27
CA ASP A 29 -18.06 -21.89 5.12
C ASP A 29 -17.63 -20.48 5.56
N ARG A 30 -18.01 -20.05 6.77
CA ARG A 30 -17.48 -18.83 7.40
C ARG A 30 -16.00 -18.98 7.75
N GLN A 31 -15.56 -20.15 8.18
CA GLN A 31 -14.15 -20.41 8.49
C GLN A 31 -13.28 -20.47 7.24
N HIS A 32 -13.81 -20.92 6.09
CA HIS A 32 -13.13 -20.85 4.79
C HIS A 32 -13.09 -19.44 4.21
N MET A 33 -14.08 -18.58 4.49
CA MET A 33 -14.03 -17.16 4.14
C MET A 33 -13.14 -16.33 5.09
N LEU A 34 -12.90 -16.82 6.31
CA LEU A 34 -11.99 -16.21 7.30
C LEU A 34 -10.58 -16.83 7.26
N GLY A 35 -10.34 -17.80 6.40
CA GLY A 35 -9.03 -18.44 6.20
C GLY A 35 -8.09 -17.67 5.26
N HIS A 36 -8.31 -16.39 5.02
CA HIS A 36 -7.23 -15.53 4.52
C HIS A 36 -6.22 -15.43 5.65
N ASP A 37 -5.08 -16.06 5.43
CA ASP A 37 -3.86 -15.89 6.19
C ASP A 37 -3.75 -14.41 6.54
N GLN A 38 -3.94 -14.06 7.83
CA GLN A 38 -4.03 -12.66 8.31
C GLN A 38 -2.65 -12.01 8.21
N ARG A 39 -2.11 -11.95 6.98
CA ARG A 39 -0.83 -11.30 6.73
C ARG A 39 -1.03 -9.79 6.70
N ILE A 40 -0.59 -9.13 7.76
CA ILE A 40 -0.64 -7.67 7.89
C ILE A 40 0.45 -7.05 7.01
N ILE A 41 0.03 -6.17 6.11
CA ILE A 41 0.91 -5.37 5.25
C ILE A 41 0.97 -3.95 5.83
N LEU A 42 2.11 -3.56 6.35
CA LEU A 42 2.34 -2.18 6.77
C LEU A 42 2.91 -1.37 5.62
N ILE A 43 2.17 -0.34 5.22
CA ILE A 43 2.61 0.65 4.24
C ILE A 43 3.19 1.83 5.01
N ASP A 44 4.47 2.07 4.84
CA ASP A 44 5.20 3.15 5.47
C ASP A 44 5.39 4.31 4.48
N ALA A 45 4.58 5.37 4.61
CA ALA A 45 4.77 6.60 3.86
C ALA A 45 5.97 7.36 4.41
N GLY A 46 7.07 7.39 3.69
CA GLY A 46 8.32 8.05 4.11
C GLY A 46 8.12 9.52 4.48
N HIS A 47 8.94 10.01 5.42
CA HIS A 47 8.92 11.40 5.90
C HIS A 47 7.58 11.82 6.54
N GLY A 48 7.32 13.14 6.67
CA GLY A 48 6.08 13.71 7.21
C GLY A 48 6.31 14.86 8.18
N GLY A 49 5.32 15.74 8.33
CA GLY A 49 5.38 16.89 9.20
C GLY A 49 6.54 17.82 8.84
N ILE A 50 7.40 18.10 9.81
CA ILE A 50 8.58 18.96 9.62
C ILE A 50 9.65 18.31 8.71
N ASP A 51 9.63 16.98 8.53
CA ASP A 51 10.52 16.27 7.61
C ASP A 51 9.92 16.21 6.22
N GLY A 52 10.34 17.12 5.35
CA GLY A 52 9.90 17.16 3.95
C GLY A 52 10.47 16.06 3.07
N GLY A 53 11.53 15.38 3.51
CA GLY A 53 12.33 14.51 2.66
C GLY A 53 13.10 15.27 1.60
N THR A 54 13.40 14.64 0.47
CA THR A 54 14.01 15.34 -0.67
C THR A 54 13.00 16.26 -1.36
N SER A 55 13.50 17.22 -2.16
CA SER A 55 12.64 18.23 -2.79
C SER A 55 13.13 18.69 -4.16
N HIS A 56 12.20 19.24 -4.95
CA HIS A 56 12.48 19.99 -6.16
C HIS A 56 11.56 21.21 -6.24
N GLY A 57 12.10 22.40 -5.97
CA GLY A 57 11.30 23.61 -5.79
C GLY A 57 10.32 23.46 -4.62
N THR A 58 9.02 23.62 -4.87
CA THR A 58 7.96 23.44 -3.87
C THR A 58 7.46 22.00 -3.72
N ILE A 59 7.94 21.08 -4.55
CA ILE A 59 7.56 19.66 -4.51
C ILE A 59 8.35 19.01 -3.38
N LEU A 60 7.65 18.39 -2.42
CA LEU A 60 8.23 17.69 -1.28
C LEU A 60 7.97 16.19 -1.40
N GLU A 61 8.98 15.38 -1.05
CA GLU A 61 8.88 13.92 -1.04
C GLU A 61 7.73 13.44 -0.14
N LYS A 62 7.57 14.00 1.06
CA LYS A 62 6.53 13.60 2.02
C LYS A 62 5.10 13.63 1.46
N ASP A 63 4.81 14.57 0.54
CA ASP A 63 3.48 14.72 -0.05
C ASP A 63 3.24 13.65 -1.11
N ILE A 64 4.25 13.34 -1.90
CA ILE A 64 4.21 12.30 -2.93
C ILE A 64 4.10 10.92 -2.28
N THR A 65 4.93 10.65 -1.27
CA THR A 65 4.92 9.36 -0.57
C THR A 65 3.58 9.10 0.10
N LEU A 66 2.97 10.10 0.74
CA LEU A 66 1.64 9.99 1.32
C LEU A 66 0.56 9.72 0.26
N ALA A 67 0.64 10.42 -0.89
CA ALA A 67 -0.34 10.28 -1.97
C ALA A 67 -0.29 8.88 -2.60
N ILE A 68 0.91 8.33 -2.86
CA ILE A 68 1.10 6.97 -3.38
C ILE A 68 0.66 5.94 -2.32
N SER A 69 1.08 6.10 -1.07
CA SER A 69 0.76 5.16 0.02
C SER A 69 -0.73 5.05 0.28
N ARG A 70 -1.49 6.15 0.19
CA ARG A 70 -2.96 6.13 0.33
C ARG A 70 -3.64 5.35 -0.80
N ARG A 71 -3.17 5.48 -2.04
CA ARG A 71 -3.67 4.72 -3.18
C ARG A 71 -3.35 3.24 -3.03
N LEU A 72 -2.11 2.92 -2.69
CA LEU A 72 -1.67 1.55 -2.41
C LEU A 72 -2.52 0.90 -1.31
N PHE A 73 -2.79 1.64 -0.23
CA PHE A 73 -3.66 1.17 0.85
C PHE A 73 -5.06 0.83 0.33
N LEU A 74 -5.68 1.71 -0.46
CA LEU A 74 -7.02 1.48 -1.01
C LEU A 74 -7.05 0.28 -1.96
N LEU A 75 -6.06 0.12 -2.82
CA LEU A 75 -5.94 -1.02 -3.74
C LEU A 75 -5.81 -2.33 -2.95
N LEU A 76 -4.87 -2.43 -2.04
CA LEU A 76 -4.68 -3.64 -1.23
C LEU A 76 -5.92 -3.98 -0.41
N ARG A 77 -6.60 -2.98 0.18
CA ARG A 77 -7.86 -3.20 0.91
C ARG A 77 -8.99 -3.66 -0.01
N SER A 78 -9.09 -3.13 -1.23
CA SER A 78 -10.09 -3.58 -2.22
C SER A 78 -9.86 -5.01 -2.69
N ASP A 79 -8.59 -5.46 -2.71
CA ASP A 79 -8.19 -6.82 -3.06
C ASP A 79 -8.30 -7.81 -1.89
N GLY A 80 -8.78 -7.33 -0.72
CA GLY A 80 -9.03 -8.15 0.46
C GLY A 80 -7.84 -8.35 1.39
N PHE A 81 -6.71 -7.64 1.18
CA PHE A 81 -5.54 -7.73 2.06
C PHE A 81 -5.70 -6.85 3.31
N ASP A 82 -5.13 -7.30 4.43
CA ASP A 82 -5.04 -6.51 5.65
C ASP A 82 -3.89 -5.50 5.56
N ALA A 83 -4.17 -4.34 4.97
CA ALA A 83 -3.23 -3.24 4.83
C ALA A 83 -3.46 -2.17 5.90
N ILE A 84 -2.37 -1.58 6.41
CA ILE A 84 -2.33 -0.51 7.40
C ILE A 84 -1.35 0.57 6.93
N LEU A 85 -1.70 1.85 7.15
CA LEU A 85 -0.81 3.00 6.91
C LEU A 85 -0.14 3.46 8.20
N ASN A 86 1.15 3.79 8.15
CA ASN A 86 1.86 4.39 9.28
C ASN A 86 1.40 5.82 9.60
N ARG A 87 0.92 6.55 8.61
CA ARG A 87 0.37 7.90 8.75
C ARG A 87 -0.71 8.18 7.72
N THR A 88 -1.76 8.85 8.14
CA THR A 88 -2.90 9.23 7.30
C THR A 88 -2.94 10.73 6.94
N GLY A 89 -1.98 11.50 7.48
CA GLY A 89 -1.87 12.94 7.29
C GLY A 89 -0.42 13.40 7.19
N ASP A 90 -0.24 14.72 7.13
CA ASP A 90 1.07 15.37 7.16
C ASP A 90 1.51 15.61 8.63
N TYR A 91 2.01 14.57 9.26
CA TYR A 91 2.65 14.61 10.58
C TYR A 91 3.87 13.68 10.59
N ALA A 92 4.80 13.95 11.50
CA ALA A 92 6.00 13.13 11.68
C ALA A 92 5.73 12.05 12.73
N PRO A 93 5.94 10.75 12.44
CA PRO A 93 5.84 9.70 13.45
C PRO A 93 6.72 9.95 14.71
N SER A 94 7.81 10.72 14.56
CA SER A 94 8.65 11.14 15.69
C SER A 94 7.91 11.94 16.78
N ASP A 95 6.79 12.56 16.45
CA ASP A 95 6.00 13.35 17.40
C ASP A 95 5.28 12.44 18.40
N GLU A 96 4.99 11.19 18.01
CA GLU A 96 4.41 10.15 18.86
C GLU A 96 5.46 9.39 19.69
N ASN A 97 6.76 9.54 19.35
CA ASN A 97 7.85 8.83 20.03
C ASN A 97 8.29 9.59 21.30
N LEU A 98 7.64 9.29 22.42
CA LEU A 98 7.95 9.84 23.72
C LEU A 98 8.89 8.93 24.55
N TRP A 99 9.13 7.70 24.12
CA TRP A 99 9.85 6.68 24.87
C TRP A 99 11.36 6.66 24.57
N LEU A 100 11.79 7.00 23.35
CA LEU A 100 13.20 7.02 22.98
C LEU A 100 13.85 8.36 23.41
N ARG A 101 14.72 8.30 24.41
CA ARG A 101 15.49 9.46 24.86
C ARG A 101 16.63 9.79 23.90
N SER A 102 16.27 10.40 22.75
CA SER A 102 17.22 10.87 21.74
C SER A 102 16.92 12.31 21.35
N LYS A 103 17.97 13.14 21.24
CA LYS A 103 17.85 14.49 20.66
C LYS A 103 17.64 14.48 19.15
N SER A 104 18.00 13.39 18.47
CA SER A 104 17.81 13.23 17.04
C SER A 104 16.34 12.91 16.74
N ARG A 105 15.62 13.86 16.16
CA ARG A 105 14.26 13.68 15.66
C ARG A 105 14.21 12.56 14.63
N HIS A 106 15.16 12.55 13.70
CA HIS A 106 15.25 11.51 12.66
C HIS A 106 15.38 10.10 13.26
N LEU A 107 16.20 9.93 14.30
CA LEU A 107 16.32 8.62 14.96
C LEU A 107 15.02 8.24 15.67
N ARG A 108 14.33 9.20 16.33
CA ARG A 108 13.02 8.93 16.94
C ARG A 108 11.97 8.55 15.89
N ASP A 109 11.99 9.19 14.72
CA ASP A 109 11.10 8.87 13.59
C ASP A 109 11.30 7.44 13.11
N LEU A 110 12.53 7.05 12.81
CA LEU A 110 12.87 5.69 12.39
C LEU A 110 12.52 4.64 13.45
N ALA A 111 12.75 4.96 14.73
CA ALA A 111 12.42 4.08 15.84
C ALA A 111 10.90 3.89 15.98
N GLN A 112 10.12 4.96 15.80
CA GLN A 112 8.65 4.88 15.83
C GLN A 112 8.08 4.03 14.70
N ARG A 113 8.62 4.18 13.48
CA ARG A 113 8.24 3.34 12.32
C ARG A 113 8.55 1.85 12.58
N LYS A 114 9.71 1.57 13.15
CA LYS A 114 10.07 0.20 13.55
C LYS A 114 9.11 -0.32 14.62
N GLU A 115 8.84 0.46 15.66
CA GLU A 115 7.97 0.05 16.76
C GLU A 115 6.55 -0.27 16.26
N LEU A 116 6.03 0.53 15.34
CA LEU A 116 4.74 0.29 14.73
C LEU A 116 4.71 -1.07 14.00
N ALA A 117 5.77 -1.39 13.23
CA ALA A 117 5.87 -2.65 12.51
C ALA A 117 5.91 -3.87 13.44
N GLU A 118 6.58 -3.74 14.60
CA GLU A 118 6.68 -4.83 15.59
C GLU A 118 5.40 -4.97 16.42
N THR A 119 4.74 -3.85 16.76
CA THR A 119 3.49 -3.83 17.55
C THR A 119 2.29 -4.38 16.75
N LEU A 120 2.25 -4.11 15.45
CA LEU A 120 1.18 -4.58 14.55
C LEU A 120 1.38 -6.02 14.07
N PRO A 121 2.33 -6.80 14.54
CA PRO A 121 3.00 -7.97 13.98
C PRO A 121 2.92 -8.04 12.44
N ALA A 122 3.40 -6.98 11.78
CA ALA A 122 3.40 -6.91 10.34
C ALA A 122 4.21 -8.06 9.72
N ASN A 123 3.66 -8.72 8.70
CA ASN A 123 4.35 -9.77 7.95
C ASN A 123 5.19 -9.17 6.81
N VAL A 124 4.68 -8.09 6.22
CA VAL A 124 5.31 -7.34 5.13
C VAL A 124 5.33 -5.86 5.48
N VAL A 125 6.45 -5.20 5.25
CA VAL A 125 6.60 -3.75 5.38
C VAL A 125 7.11 -3.18 4.07
N VAL A 126 6.35 -2.25 3.49
CA VAL A 126 6.72 -1.55 2.25
C VAL A 126 6.82 -0.06 2.55
N SER A 127 8.04 0.45 2.57
CA SER A 127 8.33 1.87 2.81
C SER A 127 8.45 2.59 1.47
N ILE A 128 7.60 3.60 1.26
CA ILE A 128 7.54 4.37 0.01
C ILE A 128 8.37 5.63 0.15
N HIS A 129 9.31 5.81 -0.76
CA HIS A 129 10.25 6.92 -0.81
C HIS A 129 10.41 7.47 -2.23
N ILE A 130 11.01 8.65 -2.33
CA ILE A 130 11.37 9.29 -3.60
C ILE A 130 12.85 9.65 -3.57
N ASN A 131 13.54 9.24 -4.59
CA ASN A 131 14.97 9.46 -4.71
C ASN A 131 15.32 10.86 -5.20
N TRP A 132 16.59 11.24 -5.03
CA TRP A 132 17.18 12.45 -5.57
C TRP A 132 18.58 12.18 -6.09
N ALA A 133 18.96 12.87 -7.15
CA ALA A 133 20.33 12.83 -7.66
C ALA A 133 20.76 14.21 -8.18
N LYS A 134 22.06 14.50 -8.09
CA LYS A 134 22.64 15.73 -8.64
C LYS A 134 22.44 15.82 -10.17
N SER A 135 22.52 14.69 -10.87
CA SER A 135 22.26 14.61 -12.30
C SER A 135 20.77 14.42 -12.56
N PRO A 136 20.12 15.33 -13.30
CA PRO A 136 18.71 15.19 -13.65
C PRO A 136 18.44 14.07 -14.67
N SER A 137 19.49 13.50 -15.29
CA SER A 137 19.40 12.34 -16.18
C SER A 137 19.25 11.01 -15.43
N LYS A 138 19.52 10.98 -14.12
CA LYS A 138 19.18 9.81 -13.30
C LYS A 138 17.67 9.75 -13.11
N HIS A 139 17.10 8.61 -13.47
CA HIS A 139 15.66 8.40 -13.44
C HIS A 139 15.30 6.93 -13.17
N GLY A 140 14.01 6.70 -12.93
CA GLY A 140 13.41 5.38 -12.78
C GLY A 140 13.42 4.83 -11.34
N PRO A 141 12.62 3.80 -11.10
CA PRO A 141 12.41 3.25 -9.76
C PRO A 141 13.56 2.33 -9.34
N LEU A 142 13.73 2.18 -8.03
CA LEU A 142 14.68 1.25 -7.44
C LEU A 142 14.10 0.68 -6.13
N VAL A 143 14.03 -0.64 -6.02
CA VAL A 143 13.61 -1.29 -4.78
C VAL A 143 14.83 -1.76 -4.00
N LEU A 144 14.88 -1.38 -2.72
CA LEU A 144 15.94 -1.75 -1.79
C LEU A 144 15.44 -2.85 -0.85
N TYR A 145 16.31 -3.83 -0.55
CA TYR A 145 15.98 -4.97 0.28
C TYR A 145 17.04 -5.27 1.33
N ARG A 146 16.63 -5.97 2.40
CA ARG A 146 17.53 -6.57 3.38
C ARG A 146 18.18 -7.82 2.78
N GLN A 147 19.42 -8.13 3.19
CA GLN A 147 20.14 -9.33 2.74
C GLN A 147 19.52 -10.62 3.31
N GLU A 148 18.31 -10.95 2.80
CA GLU A 148 17.65 -12.22 3.07
C GLU A 148 16.66 -12.56 1.94
N GLY A 149 16.31 -13.85 1.80
CA GLY A 149 15.63 -14.36 0.61
C GLY A 149 14.23 -13.81 0.39
N ARG A 150 13.43 -13.63 1.46
CA ARG A 150 12.04 -13.14 1.35
C ARG A 150 12.00 -11.68 0.94
N SER A 151 12.83 -10.82 1.55
CA SER A 151 12.92 -9.41 1.14
C SER A 151 13.46 -9.24 -0.27
N PHE A 152 14.40 -10.11 -0.71
CA PHE A 152 14.84 -10.12 -2.10
C PHE A 152 13.72 -10.49 -3.06
N LEU A 153 12.95 -11.56 -2.76
CA LEU A 153 11.83 -11.98 -3.60
C LEU A 153 10.77 -10.88 -3.72
N LEU A 154 10.36 -10.29 -2.60
CA LEU A 154 9.42 -9.17 -2.59
C LEU A 154 9.94 -7.98 -3.41
N ALA A 155 11.21 -7.61 -3.18
CA ALA A 155 11.84 -6.51 -3.92
C ALA A 155 11.92 -6.80 -5.42
N ARG A 156 12.22 -8.03 -5.82
CA ARG A 156 12.28 -8.44 -7.22
C ARG A 156 10.93 -8.31 -7.90
N LEU A 157 9.88 -8.84 -7.28
CA LEU A 157 8.53 -8.80 -7.84
C LEU A 157 8.00 -7.36 -7.97
N ILE A 158 8.22 -6.50 -6.97
CA ILE A 158 7.86 -5.09 -7.07
C ILE A 158 8.71 -4.38 -8.13
N GLN A 159 10.02 -4.62 -8.17
CA GLN A 159 10.91 -4.00 -9.15
C GLN A 159 10.51 -4.34 -10.59
N ASP A 160 10.11 -5.58 -10.85
CA ASP A 160 9.71 -6.01 -12.19
C ASP A 160 8.43 -5.30 -12.65
N GLN A 161 7.44 -5.11 -11.77
CA GLN A 161 6.23 -4.33 -12.08
C GLN A 161 6.57 -2.85 -12.36
N LEU A 162 7.39 -2.24 -11.51
CA LEU A 162 7.84 -0.87 -11.71
C LEU A 162 8.69 -0.70 -12.98
N ASN A 163 9.53 -1.68 -13.30
CA ASN A 163 10.29 -1.69 -14.56
C ASN A 163 9.36 -1.67 -15.79
N GLY A 164 8.27 -2.45 -15.75
CA GLY A 164 7.25 -2.42 -16.80
C GLY A 164 6.62 -1.04 -16.98
N LEU A 165 6.26 -0.39 -15.86
CA LEU A 165 5.67 0.96 -15.86
C LEU A 165 6.62 2.04 -16.39
N TYR A 166 7.91 1.94 -16.09
CA TYR A 166 8.93 2.92 -16.47
C TYR A 166 9.67 2.58 -17.79
N GLY A 167 9.41 1.40 -18.38
CA GLY A 167 10.15 0.93 -19.56
C GLY A 167 11.62 0.65 -19.26
N MET A 168 11.95 0.18 -18.05
CA MET A 168 13.31 -0.01 -17.55
C MET A 168 13.62 -1.49 -17.25
N LYS A 169 14.88 -1.77 -16.93
CA LYS A 169 15.36 -3.10 -16.54
C LYS A 169 16.35 -2.99 -15.36
N ASN A 170 15.90 -2.37 -14.29
CA ASN A 170 16.70 -2.24 -13.07
C ASN A 170 16.59 -3.52 -12.23
N ASP A 171 17.67 -3.90 -11.55
CA ASP A 171 17.65 -4.92 -10.52
C ASP A 171 17.47 -4.28 -9.14
N PRO A 172 16.76 -4.93 -8.21
CA PRO A 172 16.68 -4.46 -6.83
C PRO A 172 18.08 -4.49 -6.18
N ARG A 173 18.31 -3.63 -5.18
CA ARG A 173 19.62 -3.50 -4.53
C ARG A 173 19.56 -3.70 -3.02
N GLN A 174 20.65 -4.21 -2.45
CA GLN A 174 20.79 -4.25 -1.00
C GLN A 174 20.88 -2.85 -0.40
N GLY A 175 19.98 -2.56 0.55
CA GLY A 175 19.94 -1.31 1.30
C GLY A 175 20.75 -1.38 2.59
N LYS A 176 22.05 -1.68 2.53
CA LYS A 176 22.91 -1.92 3.71
C LYS A 176 22.85 -0.84 4.80
N PRO A 177 22.81 0.49 4.50
CA PRO A 177 22.81 1.52 5.54
C PRO A 177 21.43 1.85 6.11
N PHE A 178 20.34 1.32 5.54
CA PHE A 178 18.99 1.74 5.90
C PHE A 178 18.51 1.11 7.21
N TYR A 179 18.13 1.96 8.16
CA TYR A 179 17.70 1.55 9.50
C TYR A 179 16.52 0.57 9.47
N LEU A 180 15.46 0.89 8.72
CA LEU A 180 14.25 0.07 8.66
C LEU A 180 14.56 -1.33 8.12
N LEU A 181 15.35 -1.43 7.04
CA LEU A 181 15.74 -2.71 6.47
C LEU A 181 16.55 -3.59 7.44
N ASN A 182 17.31 -2.97 8.36
CA ASN A 182 18.18 -3.71 9.28
C ASN A 182 17.54 -3.98 10.66
N LYS A 183 16.47 -3.28 11.01
CA LYS A 183 15.90 -3.30 12.37
C LYS A 183 14.48 -3.84 12.46
N ILE A 184 13.74 -3.90 11.36
CA ILE A 184 12.41 -4.53 11.33
C ILE A 184 12.59 -6.02 11.06
N THR A 185 11.88 -6.85 11.83
CA THR A 185 11.96 -8.32 11.73
C THR A 185 11.21 -8.86 10.51
N ALA A 186 10.08 -8.22 10.18
CA ALA A 186 9.24 -8.58 9.03
C ALA A 186 9.97 -8.48 7.69
N THR A 187 9.44 -9.13 6.66
CA THR A 187 9.90 -8.95 5.27
C THR A 187 9.73 -7.49 4.86
N THR A 188 10.85 -6.77 4.69
CA THR A 188 10.87 -5.31 4.53
C THR A 188 11.58 -4.89 3.26
N VAL A 189 10.97 -3.96 2.52
CA VAL A 189 11.56 -3.30 1.36
C VAL A 189 11.36 -1.78 1.44
N ILE A 190 12.25 -1.04 0.78
CA ILE A 190 12.08 0.39 0.52
C ILE A 190 11.92 0.57 -0.99
N VAL A 191 10.84 1.21 -1.40
CA VAL A 191 10.54 1.52 -2.79
C VAL A 191 10.89 2.98 -3.04
N GLU A 192 11.99 3.21 -3.74
CA GLU A 192 12.33 4.50 -4.33
C GLU A 192 11.57 4.61 -5.65
N ALA A 193 10.40 5.25 -5.63
CA ALA A 193 9.45 5.21 -6.74
C ALA A 193 9.90 5.99 -7.99
N GLY A 194 10.95 6.76 -7.90
CA GLY A 194 11.56 7.56 -8.96
C GLY A 194 12.40 8.69 -8.38
N PHE A 195 12.96 9.55 -9.23
CA PHE A 195 13.79 10.67 -8.82
C PHE A 195 13.03 12.00 -8.97
N VAL A 196 12.84 12.74 -7.86
CA VAL A 196 12.20 14.07 -7.94
C VAL A 196 13.08 15.07 -8.72
N SER A 197 14.38 14.83 -8.83
CA SER A 197 15.31 15.60 -9.67
C SER A 197 15.13 15.36 -11.18
N SER A 198 14.52 14.22 -11.58
CA SER A 198 14.28 13.87 -12.98
C SER A 198 12.98 14.50 -13.50
N PRO A 199 13.01 15.27 -14.61
CA PRO A 199 11.79 15.77 -15.24
C PRO A 199 10.83 14.63 -15.66
N ALA A 200 11.36 13.54 -16.24
CA ALA A 200 10.58 12.40 -16.70
C ALA A 200 9.88 11.69 -15.54
N ASP A 201 10.53 11.51 -14.39
CA ASP A 201 9.92 10.85 -13.24
C ASP A 201 8.87 11.74 -12.58
N ARG A 202 9.08 13.09 -12.56
CA ARG A 202 8.08 14.02 -11.99
C ARG A 202 6.74 13.97 -12.71
N GLU A 203 6.69 13.64 -14.00
CA GLU A 203 5.41 13.47 -14.71
C GLU A 203 4.55 12.38 -14.08
N LYS A 204 5.17 11.29 -13.57
CA LYS A 204 4.46 10.24 -12.83
C LYS A 204 4.30 10.60 -11.35
N LEU A 205 5.36 11.03 -10.70
CA LEU A 205 5.39 11.27 -9.26
C LEU A 205 4.41 12.36 -8.81
N CYS A 206 4.20 13.40 -9.63
CA CYS A 206 3.42 14.59 -9.26
C CYS A 206 1.99 14.61 -9.83
N THR A 207 1.56 13.60 -10.58
CA THR A 207 0.20 13.53 -11.13
C THR A 207 -0.63 12.45 -10.44
N PRO A 208 -1.94 12.68 -10.22
CA PRO A 208 -2.82 11.66 -9.65
C PRO A 208 -2.77 10.33 -10.41
N LYS A 209 -2.75 10.38 -11.76
CA LYS A 209 -2.67 9.19 -12.61
C LYS A 209 -1.35 8.44 -12.43
N GLY A 210 -0.21 9.15 -12.47
CA GLY A 210 1.08 8.49 -12.31
C GLY A 210 1.28 7.91 -10.91
N GLN A 211 0.75 8.56 -9.86
CA GLN A 211 0.76 8.03 -8.50
C GLN A 211 -0.12 6.77 -8.37
N GLU A 212 -1.25 6.71 -9.08
CA GLU A 212 -2.10 5.51 -9.17
C GLU A 212 -1.35 4.37 -9.87
N GLU A 213 -0.79 4.61 -11.05
CA GLU A 213 -0.01 3.62 -11.80
C GLU A 213 1.17 3.06 -10.97
N ILE A 214 1.84 3.90 -10.18
CA ILE A 214 2.91 3.45 -9.27
C ILE A 214 2.34 2.58 -8.15
N ALA A 215 1.22 2.99 -7.54
CA ALA A 215 0.57 2.22 -6.48
C ALA A 215 0.08 0.86 -6.98
N GLU A 216 -0.50 0.78 -8.19
CA GLU A 216 -0.90 -0.47 -8.85
C GLU A 216 0.30 -1.39 -9.09
N ALA A 217 1.40 -0.86 -9.61
CA ALA A 217 2.62 -1.65 -9.83
C ALA A 217 3.15 -2.24 -8.50
N VAL A 218 3.16 -1.45 -7.43
CA VAL A 218 3.59 -1.93 -6.11
C VAL A 218 2.61 -2.96 -5.55
N ALA A 219 1.29 -2.73 -5.66
CA ALA A 219 0.26 -3.67 -5.21
C ALA A 219 0.36 -5.02 -5.92
N ASN A 220 0.53 -5.01 -7.25
CA ASN A 220 0.71 -6.22 -8.06
C ASN A 220 1.96 -7.02 -7.63
N GLY A 221 3.06 -6.33 -7.34
CA GLY A 221 4.28 -6.98 -6.83
C GLY A 221 4.10 -7.61 -5.44
N ILE A 222 3.37 -6.94 -4.55
CA ILE A 222 3.00 -7.47 -3.22
C ILE A 222 2.08 -8.68 -3.36
N ALA A 223 1.03 -8.60 -4.18
CA ALA A 223 0.10 -9.69 -4.40
C ALA A 223 0.82 -10.93 -4.98
N ALA A 224 1.69 -10.75 -5.97
CA ALA A 224 2.52 -11.82 -6.51
C ALA A 224 3.40 -12.47 -5.44
N TYR A 225 4.04 -11.67 -4.58
CA TYR A 225 4.84 -12.20 -3.46
C TYR A 225 4.01 -13.04 -2.49
N LEU A 226 2.82 -12.57 -2.12
CA LEU A 226 1.95 -13.27 -1.18
C LEU A 226 1.39 -14.59 -1.72
N MET A 227 1.39 -14.77 -3.04
CA MET A 227 1.02 -16.04 -3.70
C MET A 227 2.18 -17.05 -3.71
N GLU A 228 3.44 -16.60 -3.55
CA GLU A 228 4.64 -17.45 -3.61
C GLU A 228 5.07 -17.97 -2.22
N VAL A 229 4.57 -17.38 -1.13
CA VAL A 229 4.97 -17.65 0.26
C VAL A 229 3.74 -17.99 1.11
#